data_edcdc9b70a800d709964da7b9f861b07
#
_entry.id   edcdc9b70a800d709964da7b9f861b07
#
_cell.length_a   1.000
_cell.length_b   1.000
_cell.length_c   1.000
_cell.angle_alpha   90.00
_cell.angle_beta   90.00
_cell.angle_gamma   90.00
#
_symmetry.space_group_name_H-M   'P 1'
#
loop_
_entity.id
_entity.type
_entity.pdbx_description
1 polymer ?
#
loop_
_entity_poly.entity_id
_entity_poly.type
_entity_poly.pdbx_seq_one_letter_code
_entity_poly.pdbx_strand_id
1 'polypeptide(L)'
;LLWYMLICLPIYIGGWFFVGRRFLLYTAYGTLCTTVFGMFITFQIPLSTEVYAAVVGGVLHGAAGGIMLRTLGSGGGTDIVAVLLKERWNIPIGQFNFIFNVLLFLTGAFRLSLDLIVASMLMMFISSNALEYVLGMFNRRKLVMIISDHGEEISEAILVTERFGATMLRGKGAY
;
A
#
# COMPACT_ATOMS: atom_id res chain seq x y z
N LEU A 1 16.76 -6.97 18.87
CA LEU A 1 16.00 -5.69 18.87
C LEU A 1 16.89 -4.52 18.50
N LEU A 2 18.07 -4.36 19.13
CA LEU A 2 19.03 -3.26 18.86
C LEU A 2 19.46 -3.18 17.39
N TRP A 3 19.81 -4.30 16.75
CA TRP A 3 20.19 -4.36 15.34
C TRP A 3 19.05 -3.92 14.41
N TYR A 4 17.82 -4.31 14.73
CA TYR A 4 16.65 -3.86 13.97
C TYR A 4 16.46 -2.34 14.07
N MET A 5 16.58 -1.77 15.27
CA MET A 5 16.50 -0.32 15.46
C MET A 5 17.62 0.43 14.72
N LEU A 6 18.86 -0.09 14.73
CA LEU A 6 19.97 0.52 14.00
C LEU A 6 19.76 0.53 12.48
N ILE A 7 19.20 -0.55 11.92
CA ILE A 7 18.90 -0.66 10.48
C ILE A 7 17.73 0.23 10.10
N CYS A 8 16.71 0.35 10.96
CA CYS A 8 15.55 1.18 10.70
C CYS A 8 15.82 2.68 10.87
N LEU A 9 16.80 3.07 11.70
CA LEU A 9 17.09 4.45 12.00
C LEU A 9 17.41 5.31 10.76
N PRO A 10 18.29 4.89 9.81
CA PRO A 10 18.50 5.64 8.57
C PRO A 10 17.25 5.72 7.70
N ILE A 11 16.38 4.70 7.71
CA ILE A 11 15.12 4.70 6.98
C ILE A 11 14.16 5.75 7.57
N TYR A 12 14.09 5.85 8.90
CA TYR A 12 13.29 6.88 9.57
C TYR A 12 13.83 8.28 9.30
N ILE A 13 15.16 8.48 9.33
CA ILE A 13 15.79 9.76 9.00
C ILE A 13 15.50 10.12 7.54
N GLY A 14 15.67 9.19 6.61
CA GLY A 14 15.32 9.41 5.21
C GLY A 14 13.83 9.75 5.01
N GLY A 15 12.93 9.02 5.66
CA GLY A 15 11.50 9.30 5.65
C GLY A 15 11.14 10.70 6.14
N TRP A 16 11.89 11.22 7.15
CA TRP A 16 11.69 12.57 7.66
C TRP A 16 11.94 13.66 6.61
N PHE A 17 12.96 13.50 5.80
CA PHE A 17 13.34 14.47 4.78
C PHE A 17 12.55 14.31 3.47
N PHE A 18 12.23 13.08 3.08
CA PHE A 18 11.66 12.80 1.76
C PHE A 18 10.14 12.65 1.76
N VAL A 19 9.54 12.07 2.80
CA VAL A 19 8.08 11.83 2.87
C VAL A 19 7.38 12.90 3.70
N GLY A 20 7.96 13.31 4.83
CA GLY A 20 7.47 14.42 5.62
C GLY A 20 7.25 14.11 7.11
N ARG A 21 7.29 15.18 7.91
CA ARG A 21 7.20 15.09 9.38
C ARG A 21 5.89 14.49 9.88
N ARG A 22 4.77 14.82 9.23
CA ARG A 22 3.44 14.32 9.64
C ARG A 22 3.34 12.81 9.46
N PHE A 23 3.81 12.31 8.33
CA PHE A 23 3.84 10.87 8.06
C PHE A 23 4.63 10.11 9.13
N LEU A 24 5.80 10.60 9.50
CA LEU A 24 6.62 9.93 10.51
C LEU A 24 5.99 9.94 11.91
N LEU A 25 5.37 11.05 12.32
CA LEU A 25 4.66 11.12 13.59
C LEU A 25 3.50 10.11 13.66
N TYR A 26 2.70 10.02 12.60
CA TYR A 26 1.62 9.02 12.54
C TYR A 26 2.17 7.59 12.47
N THR A 27 3.28 7.37 11.78
CA THR A 27 3.97 6.07 11.75
C THR A 27 4.47 5.68 13.13
N ALA A 28 5.11 6.59 13.84
CA ALA A 28 5.58 6.34 15.21
C ALA A 28 4.42 6.04 16.17
N TYR A 29 3.34 6.81 16.07
CA TYR A 29 2.12 6.57 16.85
C TYR A 29 1.50 5.21 16.50
N GLY A 30 1.34 4.89 15.22
CA GLY A 30 0.81 3.61 14.76
C GLY A 30 1.65 2.42 15.20
N THR A 31 2.98 2.52 15.10
CA THR A 31 3.91 1.48 15.58
C THR A 31 3.80 1.28 17.10
N LEU A 32 3.69 2.37 17.84
CA LEU A 32 3.48 2.31 19.30
C LEU A 32 2.16 1.63 19.64
N CYS A 33 1.06 2.01 19.01
CA CYS A 33 -0.23 1.38 19.19
C CYS A 33 -0.18 -0.12 18.85
N THR A 34 0.39 -0.49 17.71
CA THR A 34 0.52 -1.90 17.29
C THR A 34 1.31 -2.70 18.31
N THR A 35 2.39 -2.12 18.83
CA THR A 35 3.22 -2.80 19.88
C THR A 35 2.44 -2.98 21.15
N VAL A 36 1.75 -1.94 21.64
CA VAL A 36 0.97 -1.99 22.89
C VAL A 36 -0.19 -2.99 22.75
N PHE A 37 -1.00 -2.86 21.71
CA PHE A 37 -2.12 -3.79 21.49
C PHE A 37 -1.64 -5.23 21.25
N GLY A 38 -0.51 -5.42 20.58
CA GLY A 38 0.07 -6.75 20.39
C GLY A 38 0.46 -7.46 21.68
N MET A 39 0.76 -6.71 22.75
CA MET A 39 1.01 -7.29 24.08
C MET A 39 -0.26 -7.80 24.77
N PHE A 40 -1.42 -7.19 24.47
CA PHE A 40 -2.70 -7.55 25.09
C PHE A 40 -3.50 -8.58 24.28
N ILE A 41 -3.31 -8.61 22.95
CA ILE A 41 -4.03 -9.52 22.07
C ILE A 41 -3.32 -10.88 22.06
N THR A 42 -3.79 -11.78 22.90
CA THR A 42 -3.32 -13.17 22.97
C THR A 42 -4.26 -14.17 22.29
N PHE A 43 -5.32 -13.65 21.66
CA PHE A 43 -6.31 -14.47 20.97
C PHE A 43 -5.69 -15.18 19.77
N GLN A 44 -5.81 -16.49 19.74
CA GLN A 44 -5.36 -17.33 18.62
C GLN A 44 -6.58 -17.90 17.89
N ILE A 45 -6.62 -17.73 16.59
CA ILE A 45 -7.64 -18.36 15.75
C ILE A 45 -7.15 -19.78 15.46
N PRO A 46 -7.88 -20.83 15.92
CA PRO A 46 -7.45 -22.22 15.72
C PRO A 46 -7.68 -22.61 14.26
N LEU A 47 -6.70 -22.37 13.41
CA LEU A 47 -6.74 -22.76 11.99
C LEU A 47 -5.97 -24.06 11.82
N SER A 48 -6.56 -25.01 11.10
CA SER A 48 -6.06 -26.39 10.97
C SER A 48 -4.83 -26.52 10.06
N THR A 49 -4.59 -25.53 9.18
CA THR A 49 -3.47 -25.56 8.24
C THR A 49 -2.83 -24.18 8.09
N GLU A 50 -1.54 -24.16 7.79
CA GLU A 50 -0.77 -22.93 7.54
C GLU A 50 -1.33 -22.13 6.36
N VAL A 51 -1.89 -22.81 5.36
CA VAL A 51 -2.49 -22.16 4.19
C VAL A 51 -3.71 -21.33 4.58
N TYR A 52 -4.60 -21.83 5.44
CA TYR A 52 -5.76 -21.06 5.89
C TYR A 52 -5.32 -19.86 6.75
N ALA A 53 -4.30 -20.05 7.58
CA ALA A 53 -3.71 -18.98 8.37
C ALA A 53 -3.09 -17.90 7.45
N ALA A 54 -2.42 -18.32 6.37
CA ALA A 54 -1.84 -17.42 5.39
C ALA A 54 -2.91 -16.58 4.66
N VAL A 55 -4.04 -17.19 4.29
CA VAL A 55 -5.14 -16.47 3.62
C VAL A 55 -5.76 -15.44 4.56
N VAL A 56 -6.20 -15.87 5.74
CA VAL A 56 -6.87 -14.98 6.71
C VAL A 56 -5.91 -13.90 7.20
N GLY A 57 -4.69 -14.29 7.56
CA GLY A 57 -3.65 -13.37 8.02
C GLY A 57 -3.27 -12.36 6.93
N GLY A 58 -3.15 -12.81 5.68
CA GLY A 58 -2.85 -11.94 4.53
C GLY A 58 -3.92 -10.88 4.29
N VAL A 59 -5.21 -11.27 4.31
CA VAL A 59 -6.32 -10.32 4.15
C VAL A 59 -6.33 -9.30 5.27
N LEU A 60 -6.27 -9.75 6.53
CA LEU A 60 -6.31 -8.85 7.69
C LEU A 60 -5.10 -7.92 7.73
N HIS A 61 -3.91 -8.45 7.51
CA HIS A 61 -2.67 -7.66 7.50
C HIS A 61 -2.66 -6.62 6.36
N GLY A 62 -3.02 -7.03 5.15
CA GLY A 62 -3.08 -6.13 4.01
C GLY A 62 -4.14 -5.05 4.15
N ALA A 63 -5.34 -5.41 4.63
CA ALA A 63 -6.40 -4.44 4.88
C ALA A 63 -6.00 -3.42 5.97
N ALA A 64 -5.44 -3.88 7.08
CA ALA A 64 -4.95 -3.01 8.16
C ALA A 64 -3.84 -2.07 7.65
N GLY A 65 -2.86 -2.59 6.89
CA GLY A 65 -1.80 -1.80 6.27
C GLY A 65 -2.34 -0.75 5.31
N GLY A 66 -3.33 -1.11 4.47
CA GLY A 66 -3.99 -0.19 3.56
C GLY A 66 -4.73 0.95 4.28
N ILE A 67 -5.44 0.65 5.38
CA ILE A 67 -6.11 1.66 6.22
C ILE A 67 -5.06 2.59 6.86
N MET A 68 -3.99 2.00 7.43
CA MET A 68 -2.92 2.76 8.08
C MET A 68 -2.22 3.71 7.11
N LEU A 69 -1.82 3.23 5.94
CA LEU A 69 -1.19 4.06 4.90
C LEU A 69 -2.11 5.18 4.40
N ARG A 70 -3.39 4.96 4.40
CA ARG A 70 -4.37 5.96 4.02
C ARG A 70 -4.52 7.10 5.03
N THR A 71 -4.29 6.82 6.30
CA THR A 71 -4.27 7.83 7.36
C THR A 71 -2.92 8.57 7.48
N LEU A 72 -2.09 8.52 6.43
CA LEU A 72 -0.73 9.07 6.41
C LEU A 72 0.21 8.43 7.43
N GLY A 73 -0.05 7.20 7.84
CA GLY A 73 0.81 6.40 8.69
C GLY A 73 1.34 5.16 7.96
N SER A 74 2.28 4.46 8.54
CA SER A 74 2.74 3.15 8.08
C SER A 74 3.11 2.24 9.26
N GLY A 75 3.31 0.95 8.99
CA GLY A 75 3.84 0.01 9.98
C GLY A 75 5.32 0.24 10.34
N GLY A 76 5.96 1.20 9.70
CA GLY A 76 7.41 1.47 9.85
C GLY A 76 8.27 0.56 8.97
N GLY A 77 9.61 0.69 9.10
CA GLY A 77 10.56 -0.16 8.38
C GLY A 77 10.46 -0.01 6.85
N THR A 78 10.31 -1.14 6.16
CA THR A 78 10.26 -1.20 4.68
C THR A 78 9.08 -0.47 4.06
N ASP A 79 7.99 -0.28 4.79
CA ASP A 79 6.82 0.47 4.31
C ASP A 79 7.15 1.93 4.02
N ILE A 80 8.06 2.54 4.78
CA ILE A 80 8.54 3.92 4.52
C ILE A 80 9.22 3.98 3.15
N VAL A 81 10.02 2.96 2.83
CA VAL A 81 10.68 2.85 1.53
C VAL A 81 9.64 2.65 0.41
N ALA A 82 8.63 1.81 0.65
CA ALA A 82 7.54 1.58 -0.30
C ALA A 82 6.76 2.86 -0.62
N VAL A 83 6.46 3.67 0.40
CA VAL A 83 5.79 4.97 0.22
C VAL A 83 6.67 5.93 -0.57
N LEU A 84 7.96 6.02 -0.26
CA LEU A 84 8.91 6.84 -1.00
C LEU A 84 8.99 6.45 -2.48
N LEU A 85 9.03 5.15 -2.77
CA LEU A 85 9.03 4.62 -4.14
C LEU A 85 7.73 4.94 -4.88
N LYS A 86 6.60 4.88 -4.19
CA LYS A 86 5.31 5.29 -4.75
C LYS A 86 5.27 6.77 -5.09
N GLU A 87 5.74 7.63 -4.21
CA GLU A 87 5.75 9.08 -4.43
C GLU A 87 6.71 9.50 -5.56
N ARG A 88 7.87 8.84 -5.64
CA ARG A 88 8.92 9.23 -6.59
C ARG A 88 8.79 8.57 -7.96
N TRP A 89 8.40 7.32 -8.01
CA TRP A 89 8.35 6.50 -9.24
C TRP A 89 6.98 5.89 -9.52
N ASN A 90 5.97 6.23 -8.72
CA ASN A 90 4.60 5.70 -8.85
C ASN A 90 4.52 4.17 -8.82
N ILE A 91 5.47 3.51 -8.11
CA ILE A 91 5.47 2.06 -7.92
C ILE A 91 4.42 1.71 -6.86
N PRO A 92 3.48 0.79 -7.12
CA PRO A 92 2.49 0.36 -6.14
C PRO A 92 3.16 -0.20 -4.88
N ILE A 93 2.67 0.21 -3.70
CA ILE A 93 3.25 -0.19 -2.40
C ILE A 93 3.19 -1.70 -2.22
N GLY A 94 2.04 -2.32 -2.55
CA GLY A 94 1.87 -3.77 -2.47
C GLY A 94 2.83 -4.52 -3.38
N GLN A 95 3.06 -4.03 -4.60
CA GLN A 95 3.99 -4.65 -5.53
C GLN A 95 5.44 -4.62 -5.00
N PHE A 96 5.87 -3.49 -4.47
CA PHE A 96 7.20 -3.38 -3.84
C PHE A 96 7.32 -4.35 -2.66
N ASN A 97 6.35 -4.32 -1.74
CA ASN A 97 6.35 -5.19 -0.57
C ASN A 97 6.36 -6.67 -0.96
N PHE A 98 5.58 -7.06 -1.97
CA PHE A 98 5.59 -8.44 -2.45
C PHE A 98 6.96 -8.85 -2.99
N ILE A 99 7.54 -8.08 -3.91
CA ILE A 99 8.86 -8.39 -4.50
C ILE A 99 9.94 -8.44 -3.43
N PHE A 100 9.96 -7.47 -2.52
CA PHE A 100 10.93 -7.40 -1.43
C PHE A 100 10.86 -8.63 -0.51
N ASN A 101 9.64 -9.04 -0.14
CA ASN A 101 9.46 -10.23 0.68
C ASN A 101 9.79 -11.53 -0.04
N VAL A 102 9.49 -11.65 -1.35
CA VAL A 102 9.93 -12.80 -2.15
C VAL A 102 11.45 -12.93 -2.13
N LEU A 103 12.18 -11.83 -2.32
CA LEU A 103 13.64 -11.83 -2.25
C LEU A 103 14.16 -12.24 -0.86
N LEU A 104 13.50 -11.75 0.21
CA LEU A 104 13.84 -12.18 1.57
C LEU A 104 13.61 -13.68 1.78
N PHE A 105 12.49 -14.22 1.33
CA PHE A 105 12.21 -15.66 1.48
C PHE A 105 13.18 -16.53 0.66
N LEU A 106 13.61 -16.07 -0.51
CA LEU A 106 14.64 -16.77 -1.29
C LEU A 106 15.96 -16.88 -0.51
N THR A 107 16.34 -15.84 0.24
CA THR A 107 17.55 -15.92 1.09
C THR A 107 17.36 -16.84 2.30
N GLY A 108 16.14 -16.96 2.81
CA GLY A 108 15.76 -17.85 3.91
C GLY A 108 15.46 -19.30 3.51
N ALA A 109 15.36 -19.60 2.22
CA ALA A 109 14.91 -20.89 1.69
C ALA A 109 15.78 -22.09 2.15
N PHE A 110 17.03 -21.86 2.47
CA PHE A 110 17.95 -22.90 2.95
C PHE A 110 17.69 -23.34 4.41
N ARG A 111 16.85 -22.63 5.15
CA ARG A 111 16.60 -22.87 6.58
C ARG A 111 15.13 -23.14 6.91
N LEU A 112 14.21 -22.89 5.99
CA LEU A 112 12.77 -23.00 6.19
C LEU A 112 12.22 -24.21 5.43
N SER A 113 11.12 -24.81 5.93
CA SER A 113 10.38 -25.83 5.19
C SER A 113 9.74 -25.23 3.95
N LEU A 114 9.62 -26.03 2.89
CA LEU A 114 8.97 -25.58 1.65
C LEU A 114 7.51 -25.16 1.88
N ASP A 115 6.78 -25.86 2.72
CA ASP A 115 5.39 -25.54 3.07
C ASP A 115 5.28 -24.15 3.69
N LEU A 116 6.18 -23.83 4.63
CA LEU A 116 6.21 -22.52 5.27
C LEU A 116 6.56 -21.39 4.28
N ILE A 117 7.48 -21.66 3.34
CA ILE A 117 7.84 -20.69 2.31
C ILE A 117 6.64 -20.42 1.40
N VAL A 118 5.95 -21.48 0.93
CA VAL A 118 4.78 -21.36 0.07
C VAL A 118 3.65 -20.62 0.79
N ALA A 119 3.36 -20.98 2.05
CA ALA A 119 2.35 -20.29 2.87
C ALA A 119 2.69 -18.82 3.07
N SER A 120 3.97 -18.50 3.32
CA SER A 120 4.42 -17.12 3.49
C SER A 120 4.33 -16.31 2.21
N MET A 121 4.70 -16.88 1.06
CA MET A 121 4.53 -16.22 -0.25
C MET A 121 3.06 -15.98 -0.56
N LEU A 122 2.18 -16.95 -0.27
CA LEU A 122 0.74 -16.81 -0.43
C LEU A 122 0.19 -15.69 0.45
N MET A 123 0.59 -15.65 1.73
CA MET A 123 0.21 -14.59 2.66
C MET A 123 0.62 -13.22 2.13
N MET A 124 1.86 -13.05 1.65
CA MET A 124 2.37 -11.79 1.12
C MET A 124 1.65 -11.38 -0.16
N PHE A 125 1.35 -12.32 -1.05
CA PHE A 125 0.58 -12.05 -2.25
C PHE A 125 -0.82 -11.54 -1.92
N ILE A 126 -1.54 -12.21 -1.03
CA ILE A 126 -2.88 -11.82 -0.60
C ILE A 126 -2.83 -10.47 0.13
N SER A 127 -1.87 -10.28 1.02
CA SER A 127 -1.69 -9.04 1.77
C SER A 127 -1.42 -7.85 0.85
N SER A 128 -0.55 -8.02 -0.14
CA SER A 128 -0.24 -6.97 -1.12
C SER A 128 -1.45 -6.56 -1.94
N ASN A 129 -2.25 -7.54 -2.39
CA ASN A 129 -3.49 -7.26 -3.13
C ASN A 129 -4.57 -6.61 -2.25
N ALA A 130 -4.74 -7.07 -1.01
CA ALA A 130 -5.68 -6.49 -0.06
C ALA A 130 -5.30 -5.04 0.29
N LEU A 131 -4.02 -4.76 0.48
CA LEU A 131 -3.49 -3.43 0.73
C LEU A 131 -3.80 -2.48 -0.43
N GLU A 132 -3.46 -2.87 -1.67
CA GLU A 132 -3.73 -2.06 -2.86
C GLU A 132 -5.24 -1.86 -3.10
N TYR A 133 -6.05 -2.88 -2.84
CA TYR A 133 -7.50 -2.78 -2.93
C TYR A 133 -8.04 -1.73 -1.96
N VAL A 134 -7.62 -1.77 -0.69
CA VAL A 134 -8.06 -0.79 0.33
C VAL A 134 -7.55 0.60 0.00
N LEU A 135 -6.32 0.76 -0.46
CA LEU A 135 -5.79 2.05 -0.92
C LEU A 135 -6.61 2.62 -2.09
N GLY A 136 -7.01 1.77 -3.03
CA GLY A 136 -7.78 2.16 -4.21
C GLY A 136 -9.28 2.38 -3.95
N MET A 137 -9.85 1.78 -2.90
CA MET A 137 -11.30 1.72 -2.67
C MET A 137 -11.98 3.08 -2.64
N PHE A 138 -11.32 4.11 -2.15
CA PHE A 138 -11.87 5.44 -1.99
C PHE A 138 -11.27 6.49 -2.95
N ASN A 139 -10.28 6.10 -3.76
CA ASN A 139 -9.57 6.99 -4.67
C ASN A 139 -9.83 6.64 -6.15
N ARG A 140 -10.98 6.04 -6.43
CA ARG A 140 -11.37 5.72 -7.81
C ARG A 140 -11.73 7.00 -8.55
N ARG A 141 -10.75 7.62 -9.14
CA ARG A 141 -10.97 8.69 -10.13
C ARG A 141 -11.45 8.03 -11.42
N LYS A 142 -12.55 8.55 -11.96
CA LYS A 142 -13.05 8.12 -13.26
C LYS A 142 -12.58 9.11 -14.30
N LEU A 143 -11.96 8.63 -15.36
CA LEU A 143 -11.74 9.42 -16.56
C LEU A 143 -12.98 9.26 -17.43
N VAL A 144 -13.68 10.34 -17.68
CA VAL A 144 -14.79 10.38 -18.63
C VAL A 144 -14.27 11.04 -19.89
N MET A 145 -14.33 10.33 -21.01
CA MET A 145 -13.99 10.85 -22.32
C MET A 145 -15.30 11.06 -23.10
N ILE A 146 -15.55 12.28 -23.52
CA ILE A 146 -16.71 12.66 -24.31
C ILE A 146 -16.20 13.04 -25.70
N ILE A 147 -16.70 12.35 -26.72
CA ILE A 147 -16.41 12.63 -28.13
C ILE A 147 -17.67 13.30 -28.72
N SER A 148 -17.57 14.56 -29.08
CA SER A 148 -18.69 15.32 -29.58
C SER A 148 -18.21 16.51 -30.43
N ASP A 149 -19.02 16.93 -31.41
CA ASP A 149 -18.81 18.15 -32.20
C ASP A 149 -19.14 19.43 -31.42
N HIS A 150 -19.89 19.30 -30.29
CA HIS A 150 -20.27 20.38 -29.37
C HIS A 150 -19.40 20.44 -28.12
N GLY A 151 -18.09 20.20 -28.27
CA GLY A 151 -17.16 20.09 -27.13
C GLY A 151 -17.10 21.35 -26.26
N GLU A 152 -17.20 22.54 -26.85
CA GLU A 152 -17.14 23.83 -26.14
C GLU A 152 -18.38 24.04 -25.26
N GLU A 153 -19.58 23.79 -25.78
CA GLU A 153 -20.84 23.90 -25.03
C GLU A 153 -20.89 22.93 -23.86
N ILE A 154 -20.45 21.67 -24.07
CA ILE A 154 -20.40 20.65 -23.06
C ILE A 154 -19.39 21.03 -21.98
N SER A 155 -18.22 21.53 -22.36
CA SER A 155 -17.17 21.96 -21.44
C SER A 155 -17.66 23.13 -20.57
N GLU A 156 -18.35 24.12 -21.16
CA GLU A 156 -18.91 25.25 -20.43
C GLU A 156 -20.03 24.80 -19.46
N ALA A 157 -20.92 23.92 -19.91
CA ALA A 157 -21.96 23.36 -19.05
C ALA A 157 -21.38 22.59 -17.83
N ILE A 158 -20.33 21.81 -18.03
CA ILE A 158 -19.65 21.07 -16.93
C ILE A 158 -18.99 22.06 -15.95
N LEU A 159 -18.33 23.09 -16.47
CA LEU A 159 -17.68 24.12 -15.64
C LEU A 159 -18.67 24.92 -14.81
N VAL A 160 -19.80 25.35 -15.42
CA VAL A 160 -20.80 26.21 -14.77
C VAL A 160 -21.67 25.40 -13.80
N THR A 161 -22.13 24.21 -14.20
CA THR A 161 -23.09 23.42 -13.42
C THR A 161 -22.42 22.61 -12.32
N GLU A 162 -21.32 21.91 -12.65
CA GLU A 162 -20.72 20.93 -11.75
C GLU A 162 -19.39 21.42 -11.13
N ARG A 163 -18.85 22.54 -11.59
CA ARG A 163 -17.55 23.10 -11.17
C ARG A 163 -16.38 22.12 -11.31
N PHE A 164 -16.48 21.17 -12.24
CA PHE A 164 -15.38 20.27 -12.58
C PHE A 164 -14.55 20.84 -13.72
N GLY A 165 -13.22 20.68 -13.64
CA GLY A 165 -12.32 21.02 -14.73
C GLY A 165 -12.51 20.06 -15.90
N ALA A 166 -12.66 20.59 -17.12
CA ALA A 166 -12.67 19.83 -18.36
C ALA A 166 -11.41 20.14 -19.18
N THR A 167 -10.82 19.12 -19.81
CA THR A 167 -9.67 19.29 -20.71
C THR A 167 -10.12 18.96 -22.13
N MET A 168 -10.08 19.94 -23.02
CA MET A 168 -10.39 19.73 -24.43
C MET A 168 -9.16 19.20 -25.17
N LEU A 169 -9.32 18.06 -25.85
CA LEU A 169 -8.31 17.48 -26.72
C LEU A 169 -8.76 17.64 -28.17
N ARG A 170 -7.94 18.30 -28.97
CA ARG A 170 -8.17 18.37 -30.42
C ARG A 170 -7.57 17.15 -31.09
N GLY A 171 -8.39 16.28 -31.65
CA GLY A 171 -7.99 15.15 -32.46
C GLY A 171 -8.13 15.48 -33.97
N LYS A 172 -7.21 14.95 -34.80
CA LYS A 172 -7.37 14.96 -36.24
C LYS A 172 -7.71 13.55 -36.70
N GLY A 173 -8.85 13.40 -37.40
CA GLY A 173 -9.21 12.12 -38.00
C GLY A 173 -8.17 11.65 -39.02
N ALA A 174 -8.03 10.34 -39.16
CA ALA A 174 -7.08 9.70 -40.09
C ALA A 174 -7.67 9.44 -41.47
N TYR A 175 -8.79 10.13 -41.83
CA TYR A 175 -9.42 10.03 -43.14
C TYR A 175 -9.06 11.23 -44.00
#